data_67c2ac930fd196cc842371e309bad66b
#
_entry.id   67c2ac930fd196cc842371e309bad66b
#
_cell.length_a   1.000
_cell.length_b   1.000
_cell.length_c   1.000
_cell.angle_alpha   90.00
_cell.angle_beta   90.00
_cell.angle_gamma   90.00
#
_symmetry.space_group_name_H-M   'P 1'
#
loop_
_entity.id
_entity.type
_entity.pdbx_description
1 polymer ?
#
loop_
_entity_poly.entity_id
_entity_poly.type
_entity_poly.pdbx_seq_one_letter_code
_entity_poly.pdbx_strand_id
1 'polypeptide(L)'
;VSFFHNLPTYLEKANATIDDFLDNRVSSDVKPQLDEITKELSANITSWASSISGRAVNWVSNLIGVASQVIVALIIMPFIVFYLLRDGKNLKGHIVRFLPTKIRKSAEQVLSDVNTQLSNYVRGQITVAIVVAIMFILFFKIIGLRYAVTLGISAGILNLIPYLGSFLAMLPALVLGLVAGPEMFIKVLIVFAVEQTIEGRFVSPLVLGSQLNIHPITILFVL
;
A
#
# COMPACT_ATOMS: atom_id res chain seq x y z
N VAL A 1 9.57 3.58 -17.05
CA VAL A 1 9.53 4.87 -17.77
C VAL A 1 9.82 4.67 -19.25
N SER A 2 10.80 3.81 -19.62
CA SER A 2 11.16 3.56 -21.02
C SER A 2 10.05 2.89 -21.84
N PHE A 3 9.21 2.03 -21.25
CA PHE A 3 8.13 1.37 -21.98
C PHE A 3 7.06 2.38 -22.46
N PHE A 4 6.60 3.27 -21.58
CA PHE A 4 5.60 4.28 -21.97
C PHE A 4 6.15 5.34 -22.93
N HIS A 5 7.44 5.65 -22.83
CA HIS A 5 8.12 6.55 -23.77
C HIS A 5 8.25 5.93 -25.15
N ASN A 6 8.44 4.63 -25.23
CA ASN A 6 8.59 3.88 -26.49
C ASN A 6 7.26 3.28 -27.00
N LEU A 7 6.16 3.45 -26.29
CA LEU A 7 4.84 2.94 -26.69
C LEU A 7 4.43 3.43 -28.10
N PRO A 8 4.60 4.74 -28.45
CA PRO A 8 4.32 5.19 -29.81
C PRO A 8 5.12 4.43 -30.87
N THR A 9 6.39 4.18 -30.64
CA THR A 9 7.27 3.44 -31.55
C THR A 9 6.86 1.96 -31.69
N TYR A 10 6.36 1.36 -30.62
CA TYR A 10 5.83 -0.02 -30.69
C TYR A 10 4.51 -0.07 -31.46
N LEU A 11 3.65 0.94 -31.29
CA LEU A 11 2.39 1.06 -32.05
C LEU A 11 2.65 1.33 -33.52
N GLU A 12 3.63 2.18 -33.87
CA GLU A 12 4.04 2.39 -35.26
C GLU A 12 4.57 1.11 -35.91
N LYS A 13 5.40 0.35 -35.19
CA LYS A 13 5.88 -0.95 -35.70
C LYS A 13 4.76 -1.98 -35.86
N ALA A 14 3.83 -2.01 -34.90
CA ALA A 14 2.67 -2.89 -35.00
C ALA A 14 1.77 -2.52 -36.18
N ASN A 15 1.50 -1.23 -36.38
CA ASN A 15 0.74 -0.75 -37.53
C ASN A 15 1.44 -1.08 -38.86
N ALA A 16 2.75 -0.81 -38.98
CA ALA A 16 3.52 -1.15 -40.17
C ALA A 16 3.52 -2.66 -40.47
N THR A 17 3.53 -3.51 -39.46
CA THR A 17 3.45 -4.96 -39.62
C THR A 17 2.04 -5.40 -40.05
N ILE A 18 1.01 -4.74 -39.51
CA ILE A 18 -0.38 -4.97 -39.88
C ILE A 18 -0.63 -4.54 -41.33
N ASP A 19 -0.13 -3.37 -41.71
CA ASP A 19 -0.25 -2.81 -43.07
C ASP A 19 0.43 -3.75 -44.11
N ASP A 20 1.64 -4.24 -43.82
CA ASP A 20 2.35 -5.20 -44.67
C ASP A 20 1.61 -6.55 -44.78
N PHE A 21 0.98 -7.01 -43.70
CA PHE A 21 0.17 -8.20 -43.70
C PHE A 21 -1.14 -8.04 -44.50
N LEU A 22 -1.78 -6.86 -44.38
CA LEU A 22 -3.00 -6.50 -45.08
C LEU A 22 -2.74 -6.34 -46.58
N ASP A 23 -1.59 -5.75 -46.97
CA ASP A 23 -1.20 -5.56 -48.37
C ASP A 23 -0.95 -6.90 -49.10
N ASN A 24 -0.44 -7.89 -48.39
CA ASN A 24 -0.03 -9.16 -49.00
C ASN A 24 -1.10 -10.26 -48.98
N ARG A 25 -2.16 -10.15 -48.16
CA ARG A 25 -3.07 -11.27 -47.91
C ARG A 25 -4.57 -10.95 -47.91
N VAL A 26 -4.98 -9.68 -48.02
CA VAL A 26 -6.39 -9.28 -47.87
C VAL A 26 -6.93 -8.75 -49.22
N SER A 27 -8.13 -9.22 -49.59
CA SER A 27 -8.83 -8.74 -50.78
C SER A 27 -9.15 -7.25 -50.70
N SER A 28 -9.08 -6.56 -51.84
CA SER A 28 -9.27 -5.10 -51.97
C SER A 28 -10.58 -4.55 -51.40
N ASP A 29 -11.62 -5.39 -51.27
CA ASP A 29 -12.93 -4.97 -50.76
C ASP A 29 -13.03 -4.87 -49.23
N VAL A 30 -12.15 -5.54 -48.50
CA VAL A 30 -12.15 -5.57 -47.02
C VAL A 30 -11.12 -4.60 -46.44
N LYS A 31 -10.13 -4.17 -47.25
CA LYS A 31 -9.06 -3.24 -46.84
C LYS A 31 -9.57 -1.95 -46.18
N PRO A 32 -10.54 -1.20 -46.76
CA PRO A 32 -10.96 0.08 -46.17
C PRO A 32 -11.58 -0.07 -44.79
N GLN A 33 -12.28 -1.15 -44.54
CA GLN A 33 -12.91 -1.42 -43.23
C GLN A 33 -11.89 -1.82 -42.17
N LEU A 34 -10.85 -2.55 -42.54
CA LEU A 34 -9.76 -2.91 -41.63
C LEU A 34 -8.87 -1.71 -41.32
N ASP A 35 -8.61 -0.83 -42.27
CA ASP A 35 -7.86 0.41 -42.07
C ASP A 35 -8.60 1.37 -41.11
N GLU A 36 -9.92 1.45 -41.20
CA GLU A 36 -10.74 2.24 -40.30
C GLU A 36 -10.70 1.71 -38.88
N ILE A 37 -10.85 0.39 -38.70
CA ILE A 37 -10.76 -0.30 -37.42
C ILE A 37 -9.36 -0.14 -36.79
N THR A 38 -8.30 -0.27 -37.59
CA THR A 38 -6.91 -0.15 -37.10
C THR A 38 -6.62 1.29 -36.67
N LYS A 39 -7.10 2.30 -37.42
CA LYS A 39 -7.00 3.71 -37.06
C LYS A 39 -7.78 4.05 -35.79
N GLU A 40 -9.02 3.55 -35.66
CA GLU A 40 -9.80 3.74 -34.42
C GLU A 40 -9.15 3.05 -33.20
N LEU A 41 -8.64 1.82 -33.38
CA LEU A 41 -7.94 1.12 -32.32
C LEU A 41 -6.67 1.87 -31.90
N SER A 42 -5.85 2.30 -32.86
CA SER A 42 -4.61 3.03 -32.56
C SER A 42 -4.88 4.39 -31.90
N ALA A 43 -5.89 5.13 -32.36
CA ALA A 43 -6.31 6.39 -31.73
C ALA A 43 -6.83 6.17 -30.30
N ASN A 44 -7.62 5.13 -30.07
CA ASN A 44 -8.12 4.77 -28.76
C ASN A 44 -6.98 4.33 -27.82
N ILE A 45 -6.05 3.50 -28.28
CA ILE A 45 -4.89 3.07 -27.50
C ILE A 45 -4.00 4.26 -27.14
N THR A 46 -3.77 5.19 -28.10
CA THR A 46 -2.96 6.39 -27.87
C THR A 46 -3.63 7.34 -26.87
N SER A 47 -4.94 7.52 -26.97
CA SER A 47 -5.71 8.34 -26.01
C SER A 47 -5.73 7.72 -24.61
N TRP A 48 -5.85 6.41 -24.53
CA TRP A 48 -5.73 5.66 -23.28
C TRP A 48 -4.33 5.79 -22.67
N ALA A 49 -3.29 5.61 -23.46
CA ALA A 49 -1.90 5.72 -23.01
C ALA A 49 -1.57 7.14 -22.50
N SER A 50 -2.03 8.17 -23.21
CA SER A 50 -1.83 9.57 -22.79
C SER A 50 -2.62 9.91 -21.52
N SER A 51 -3.84 9.40 -21.40
CA SER A 51 -4.67 9.61 -20.19
C SER A 51 -4.09 8.90 -18.96
N ILE A 52 -3.54 7.69 -19.14
CA ILE A 52 -2.85 6.96 -18.06
C ILE A 52 -1.56 7.66 -17.67
N SER A 53 -0.76 8.14 -18.64
CA SER A 53 0.49 8.85 -18.33
C SER A 53 0.22 10.18 -17.63
N GLY A 54 -0.78 10.95 -18.06
CA GLY A 54 -1.18 12.19 -17.39
C GLY A 54 -1.70 11.97 -15.96
N ARG A 55 -2.51 10.93 -15.75
CA ARG A 55 -2.97 10.55 -14.42
C ARG A 55 -1.82 10.04 -13.54
N ALA A 56 -0.89 9.28 -14.08
CA ALA A 56 0.29 8.80 -13.35
C ALA A 56 1.18 9.95 -12.90
N VAL A 57 1.42 10.96 -13.75
CA VAL A 57 2.19 12.16 -13.38
C VAL A 57 1.49 12.96 -12.28
N ASN A 58 0.18 13.15 -12.38
CA ASN A 58 -0.61 13.82 -11.33
C ASN A 58 -0.63 13.02 -10.03
N TRP A 59 -0.67 11.70 -10.12
CA TRP A 59 -0.59 10.81 -8.97
C TRP A 59 0.77 10.91 -8.27
N VAL A 60 1.86 10.90 -9.04
CA VAL A 60 3.23 11.07 -8.50
C VAL A 60 3.41 12.44 -7.85
N SER A 61 2.93 13.52 -8.45
CA SER A 61 2.99 14.85 -7.83
C SER A 61 2.14 14.97 -6.56
N ASN A 62 0.96 14.35 -6.53
CA ASN A 62 0.16 14.26 -5.31
C ASN A 62 0.85 13.42 -4.22
N LEU A 63 1.53 12.33 -4.59
CA LEU A 63 2.33 11.53 -3.66
C LEU A 63 3.49 12.31 -3.06
N ILE A 64 4.15 13.18 -3.83
CA ILE A 64 5.21 14.07 -3.31
C ILE A 64 4.61 15.05 -2.29
N GLY A 65 3.41 15.58 -2.54
CA GLY A 65 2.69 16.43 -1.58
C GLY A 65 2.35 15.69 -0.28
N VAL A 66 1.87 14.46 -0.37
CA VAL A 66 1.60 13.60 0.81
C VAL A 66 2.91 13.24 1.52
N ALA A 67 3.97 12.91 0.78
CA ALA A 67 5.27 12.58 1.36
C ALA A 67 5.84 13.75 2.18
N SER A 68 5.67 14.99 1.74
CA SER A 68 6.11 16.16 2.50
C SER A 68 5.36 16.30 3.84
N GLN A 69 4.06 16.04 3.88
CA GLN A 69 3.27 16.04 5.11
C GLN A 69 3.69 14.91 6.06
N VAL A 70 3.99 13.73 5.52
CA VAL A 70 4.51 12.59 6.30
C VAL A 70 5.88 12.91 6.89
N ILE A 71 6.77 13.58 6.16
CA ILE A 71 8.09 14.01 6.67
C ILE A 71 7.93 14.99 7.83
N VAL A 72 7.04 15.98 7.72
CA VAL A 72 6.74 16.91 8.82
C VAL A 72 6.21 16.16 10.04
N ALA A 73 5.28 15.21 9.83
CA ALA A 73 4.77 14.38 10.92
C ALA A 73 5.88 13.52 11.56
N LEU A 74 6.77 12.94 10.77
CA LEU A 74 7.92 12.15 11.24
C LEU A 74 8.93 12.98 12.03
N ILE A 75 9.06 14.28 11.77
CA ILE A 75 9.90 15.18 12.55
C ILE A 75 9.22 15.56 13.86
N ILE A 76 7.93 15.89 13.84
CA ILE A 76 7.19 16.35 15.03
C ILE A 76 6.88 15.18 15.97
N MET A 77 6.56 14.00 15.43
CA MET A 77 6.15 12.82 16.20
C MET A 77 7.19 12.40 17.26
N PRO A 78 8.49 12.31 16.97
CA PRO A 78 9.51 12.00 17.99
C PRO A 78 9.54 12.99 19.14
N PHE A 79 9.33 14.27 18.87
CA PHE A 79 9.25 15.30 19.94
C PHE A 79 8.04 15.05 20.84
N ILE A 80 6.87 14.83 20.25
CA ILE A 80 5.66 14.53 21.02
C ILE A 80 5.85 13.25 21.83
N VAL A 81 6.38 12.19 21.21
CA VAL A 81 6.64 10.91 21.86
C VAL A 81 7.66 11.07 23.00
N PHE A 82 8.73 11.85 22.78
CA PHE A 82 9.72 12.14 23.83
C PHE A 82 9.09 12.81 25.04
N TYR A 83 8.29 13.86 24.85
CA TYR A 83 7.59 14.54 25.94
C TYR A 83 6.56 13.65 26.63
N LEU A 84 5.80 12.87 25.86
CA LEU A 84 4.86 11.91 26.42
C LEU A 84 5.55 10.80 27.25
N LEU A 85 6.70 10.32 26.80
CA LEU A 85 7.48 9.32 27.55
C LEU A 85 8.10 9.92 28.82
N ARG A 86 8.58 11.17 28.75
CA ARG A 86 9.17 11.88 29.88
C ARG A 86 8.14 12.20 30.96
N ASP A 87 7.01 12.78 30.55
CA ASP A 87 6.02 13.34 31.46
C ASP A 87 4.80 12.45 31.64
N GLY A 88 4.68 11.39 30.85
CA GLY A 88 3.51 10.49 30.80
C GLY A 88 3.19 9.81 32.14
N LYS A 89 4.22 9.50 32.94
CA LYS A 89 4.02 8.93 34.28
C LYS A 89 3.23 9.87 35.20
N ASN A 90 3.37 11.17 35.02
CA ASN A 90 2.71 12.20 35.83
C ASN A 90 1.38 12.66 35.22
N LEU A 91 1.15 12.35 33.93
CA LEU A 91 -0.01 12.82 33.16
C LEU A 91 -1.32 12.35 33.81
N LYS A 92 -1.37 11.08 34.22
CA LYS A 92 -2.53 10.49 34.92
C LYS A 92 -2.90 11.29 36.15
N GLY A 93 -1.90 11.63 37.03
CA GLY A 93 -2.14 12.38 38.23
C GLY A 93 -2.58 13.84 37.98
N HIS A 94 -2.06 14.47 36.93
CA HIS A 94 -2.46 15.82 36.55
C HIS A 94 -3.90 15.84 36.04
N ILE A 95 -4.27 14.93 35.11
CA ILE A 95 -5.64 14.86 34.58
C ILE A 95 -6.65 14.63 35.69
N VAL A 96 -6.37 13.71 36.59
CA VAL A 96 -7.30 13.36 37.69
C VAL A 96 -7.50 14.52 38.67
N ARG A 97 -6.49 15.36 38.87
CA ARG A 97 -6.60 16.54 39.76
C ARG A 97 -7.62 17.59 39.26
N PHE A 98 -7.82 17.70 37.96
CA PHE A 98 -8.81 18.61 37.40
C PHE A 98 -10.26 18.09 37.50
N LEU A 99 -10.46 16.83 37.88
CA LEU A 99 -11.77 16.22 37.95
C LEU A 99 -12.40 16.39 39.35
N PRO A 100 -13.75 16.52 39.42
CA PRO A 100 -14.46 16.51 40.69
C PRO A 100 -14.18 15.25 41.50
N THR A 101 -14.10 15.39 42.83
CA THR A 101 -13.75 14.27 43.74
C THR A 101 -14.63 13.03 43.59
N LYS A 102 -15.90 13.23 43.24
CA LYS A 102 -16.88 12.13 43.04
C LYS A 102 -16.51 11.16 41.93
N ILE A 103 -15.85 11.63 40.86
CA ILE A 103 -15.53 10.82 39.68
C ILE A 103 -14.05 10.45 39.54
N ARG A 104 -13.18 10.96 40.44
CA ARG A 104 -11.73 10.72 40.38
C ARG A 104 -11.36 9.25 40.35
N LYS A 105 -11.96 8.46 41.26
CA LYS A 105 -11.67 7.03 41.36
C LYS A 105 -12.04 6.28 40.06
N SER A 106 -13.19 6.58 39.49
CA SER A 106 -13.62 5.98 38.21
C SER A 106 -12.74 6.42 37.06
N ALA A 107 -12.34 7.70 37.03
CA ALA A 107 -11.43 8.23 36.01
C ALA A 107 -10.02 7.60 36.10
N GLU A 108 -9.49 7.38 37.31
CA GLU A 108 -8.21 6.68 37.52
C GLU A 108 -8.26 5.25 36.98
N GLN A 109 -9.37 4.56 37.21
CA GLN A 109 -9.55 3.19 36.71
C GLN A 109 -9.61 3.16 35.19
N VAL A 110 -10.45 4.00 34.58
CA VAL A 110 -10.55 4.11 33.12
C VAL A 110 -9.20 4.46 32.50
N LEU A 111 -8.47 5.43 33.04
CA LEU A 111 -7.13 5.79 32.53
C LEU A 111 -6.12 4.65 32.65
N SER A 112 -6.23 3.86 33.73
CA SER A 112 -5.40 2.65 33.91
C SER A 112 -5.72 1.59 32.86
N ASP A 113 -7.01 1.35 32.63
CA ASP A 113 -7.48 0.37 31.66
C ASP A 113 -7.08 0.78 30.23
N VAL A 114 -7.28 2.05 29.88
CA VAL A 114 -6.83 2.61 28.60
C VAL A 114 -5.32 2.42 28.42
N ASN A 115 -4.50 2.75 29.43
CA ASN A 115 -3.05 2.56 29.34
C ASN A 115 -2.67 1.10 29.11
N THR A 116 -3.34 0.19 29.78
CA THR A 116 -3.12 -1.26 29.61
C THR A 116 -3.49 -1.70 28.21
N GLN A 117 -4.67 -1.29 27.72
CA GLN A 117 -5.13 -1.64 26.37
C GLN A 117 -4.22 -1.07 25.28
N LEU A 118 -3.78 0.19 25.42
CA LEU A 118 -2.82 0.79 24.49
C LEU A 118 -1.48 0.05 24.48
N SER A 119 -0.97 -0.32 25.65
CA SER A 119 0.27 -1.10 25.75
C SER A 119 0.16 -2.45 25.07
N ASN A 120 -0.95 -3.13 25.28
CA ASN A 120 -1.24 -4.43 24.65
C ASN A 120 -1.38 -4.29 23.13
N TYR A 121 -2.09 -3.23 22.67
CA TYR A 121 -2.24 -2.93 21.26
C TYR A 121 -0.88 -2.69 20.58
N VAL A 122 -0.01 -1.86 21.17
CA VAL A 122 1.32 -1.56 20.60
C VAL A 122 2.17 -2.83 20.49
N ARG A 123 2.15 -3.69 21.53
CA ARG A 123 2.86 -4.97 21.50
C ARG A 123 2.31 -5.88 20.39
N GLY A 124 0.98 -5.98 20.29
CA GLY A 124 0.32 -6.71 19.21
C GLY A 124 0.72 -6.19 17.84
N GLN A 125 0.70 -4.87 17.65
CA GLN A 125 1.04 -4.24 16.37
C GLN A 125 2.50 -4.49 15.96
N ILE A 126 3.44 -4.47 16.90
CA ILE A 126 4.83 -4.86 16.62
C ILE A 126 4.90 -6.30 16.15
N THR A 127 4.14 -7.20 16.78
CA THR A 127 4.10 -8.61 16.36
C THR A 127 3.52 -8.76 14.96
N VAL A 128 2.42 -8.07 14.65
CA VAL A 128 1.83 -8.03 13.29
C VAL A 128 2.87 -7.52 12.29
N ALA A 129 3.55 -6.42 12.59
CA ALA A 129 4.57 -5.83 11.72
C ALA A 129 5.71 -6.81 11.39
N ILE A 130 6.16 -7.60 12.37
CA ILE A 130 7.19 -8.63 12.15
C ILE A 130 6.66 -9.74 11.24
N VAL A 131 5.45 -10.23 11.49
CA VAL A 131 4.82 -11.26 10.67
C VAL A 131 4.65 -10.78 9.23
N VAL A 132 4.14 -9.57 9.02
CA VAL A 132 3.98 -8.93 7.72
C VAL A 132 5.32 -8.77 7.00
N ALA A 133 6.37 -8.33 7.71
CA ALA A 133 7.73 -8.25 7.13
C ALA A 133 8.18 -9.61 6.58
N ILE A 134 8.03 -10.66 7.38
CA ILE A 134 8.41 -12.03 6.98
C ILE A 134 7.58 -12.50 5.78
N MET A 135 6.27 -12.25 5.79
CA MET A 135 5.38 -12.62 4.69
C MET A 135 5.78 -11.93 3.39
N PHE A 136 6.01 -10.61 3.40
CA PHE A 136 6.45 -9.90 2.20
C PHE A 136 7.83 -10.36 1.72
N ILE A 137 8.78 -10.61 2.62
CA ILE A 137 10.09 -11.16 2.25
C ILE A 137 9.93 -12.49 1.51
N LEU A 138 9.11 -13.39 2.05
CA LEU A 138 8.86 -14.70 1.46
C LEU A 138 8.16 -14.57 0.10
N PHE A 139 7.07 -13.82 0.03
CA PHE A 139 6.31 -13.67 -1.20
C PHE A 139 7.10 -12.97 -2.31
N PHE A 140 7.84 -11.90 -1.99
CA PHE A 140 8.68 -11.22 -2.97
C PHE A 140 9.85 -12.10 -3.43
N LYS A 141 10.42 -12.95 -2.55
CA LYS A 141 11.41 -13.94 -2.97
C LYS A 141 10.83 -15.01 -3.89
N ILE A 142 9.63 -15.52 -3.60
CA ILE A 142 8.94 -16.52 -4.41
C ILE A 142 8.69 -16.01 -5.83
N ILE A 143 8.25 -14.76 -5.98
CA ILE A 143 8.04 -14.17 -7.30
C ILE A 143 9.33 -13.69 -7.99
N GLY A 144 10.49 -13.74 -7.30
CA GLY A 144 11.77 -13.31 -7.83
C GLY A 144 11.95 -11.79 -7.90
N LEU A 145 11.24 -11.01 -7.08
CA LEU A 145 11.36 -9.56 -7.07
C LEU A 145 12.73 -9.14 -6.50
N ARG A 146 13.40 -8.22 -7.20
CA ARG A 146 14.67 -7.65 -6.74
C ARG A 146 14.47 -6.86 -5.45
N TYR A 147 15.43 -6.93 -4.53
CA TYR A 147 15.36 -6.27 -3.21
C TYR A 147 14.23 -6.77 -2.30
N ALA A 148 13.79 -8.01 -2.44
CA ALA A 148 12.72 -8.62 -1.66
C ALA A 148 12.87 -8.43 -0.13
N VAL A 149 14.10 -8.59 0.39
CA VAL A 149 14.37 -8.43 1.84
C VAL A 149 14.19 -6.97 2.28
N THR A 150 14.75 -6.03 1.54
CA THR A 150 14.65 -4.60 1.86
C THR A 150 13.21 -4.13 1.80
N LEU A 151 12.49 -4.52 0.75
CA LEU A 151 11.06 -4.17 0.59
C LEU A 151 10.21 -4.77 1.70
N GLY A 152 10.44 -6.04 2.05
CA GLY A 152 9.68 -6.70 3.11
C GLY A 152 9.93 -6.12 4.50
N ILE A 153 11.20 -5.79 4.82
CA ILE A 153 11.52 -5.09 6.07
C ILE A 153 10.86 -3.70 6.10
N SER A 154 10.96 -2.94 5.01
CA SER A 154 10.32 -1.63 4.90
C SER A 154 8.80 -1.73 5.04
N ALA A 155 8.18 -2.74 4.43
CA ALA A 155 6.75 -3.00 4.55
C ALA A 155 6.35 -3.28 6.00
N GLY A 156 7.08 -4.12 6.73
CA GLY A 156 6.83 -4.39 8.14
C GLY A 156 6.97 -3.15 9.02
N ILE A 157 8.02 -2.34 8.82
CA ILE A 157 8.21 -1.10 9.57
C ILE A 157 7.05 -0.11 9.29
N LEU A 158 6.70 0.07 8.04
CA LEU A 158 5.60 0.94 7.66
C LEU A 158 4.25 0.43 8.19
N ASN A 159 4.08 -0.88 8.30
CA ASN A 159 2.86 -1.51 8.81
C ASN A 159 2.65 -1.32 10.32
N LEU A 160 3.58 -0.70 11.05
CA LEU A 160 3.32 -0.20 12.40
C LEU A 160 2.16 0.81 12.43
N ILE A 161 1.85 1.45 11.30
CA ILE A 161 0.66 2.28 11.11
C ILE A 161 -0.33 1.48 10.26
N PRO A 162 -1.42 0.94 10.86
CA PRO A 162 -2.39 0.11 10.14
C PRO A 162 -2.92 0.78 8.88
N TYR A 163 -3.13 0.04 7.83
CA TYR A 163 -3.63 0.45 6.51
C TYR A 163 -2.70 1.40 5.74
N LEU A 164 -2.16 2.44 6.38
CA LEU A 164 -1.27 3.40 5.73
C LEU A 164 0.07 2.74 5.38
N GLY A 165 0.56 1.89 6.27
CA GLY A 165 1.84 1.21 6.09
C GLY A 165 1.86 0.29 4.88
N SER A 166 0.87 -0.56 4.73
CA SER A 166 0.75 -1.48 3.60
C SER A 166 0.64 -0.72 2.28
N PHE A 167 -0.14 0.37 2.25
CA PHE A 167 -0.27 1.22 1.06
C PHE A 167 1.06 1.88 0.66
N LEU A 168 1.79 2.46 1.62
CA LEU A 168 3.09 3.08 1.36
C LEU A 168 4.15 2.05 0.94
N ALA A 169 4.11 0.85 1.51
CA ALA A 169 5.02 -0.24 1.15
C ALA A 169 4.78 -0.77 -0.27
N MET A 170 3.54 -0.71 -0.74
CA MET A 170 3.16 -1.12 -2.08
C MET A 170 3.84 -0.27 -3.16
N LEU A 171 4.00 1.03 -2.95
CA LEU A 171 4.49 1.96 -3.97
C LEU A 171 5.89 1.59 -4.51
N PRO A 172 6.94 1.43 -3.69
CA PRO A 172 8.25 1.07 -4.21
C PRO A 172 8.27 -0.33 -4.85
N ALA A 173 7.47 -1.27 -4.34
CA ALA A 173 7.39 -2.61 -4.91
C ALA A 173 6.72 -2.59 -6.30
N LEU A 174 5.66 -1.80 -6.50
CA LEU A 174 5.03 -1.61 -7.80
C LEU A 174 5.95 -0.94 -8.81
N VAL A 175 6.72 0.08 -8.39
CA VAL A 175 7.71 0.73 -9.25
C VAL A 175 8.75 -0.28 -9.73
N LEU A 176 9.30 -1.10 -8.83
CA LEU A 176 10.25 -2.15 -9.20
C LEU A 176 9.63 -3.23 -10.06
N GLY A 177 8.36 -3.60 -9.80
CA GLY A 177 7.61 -4.52 -10.63
C GLY A 177 7.41 -4.00 -12.06
N LEU A 178 7.07 -2.72 -12.22
CA LEU A 178 6.93 -2.05 -13.53
C LEU A 178 8.25 -2.02 -14.30
N VAL A 179 9.38 -1.73 -13.62
CA VAL A 179 10.71 -1.71 -14.23
C VAL A 179 11.13 -3.11 -14.67
N ALA A 180 10.73 -4.15 -13.92
CA ALA A 180 11.05 -5.54 -14.25
C ALA A 180 10.18 -6.09 -15.39
N GLY A 181 9.02 -5.50 -15.64
CA GLY A 181 8.13 -5.85 -16.74
C GLY A 181 6.67 -6.08 -16.31
N PRO A 182 5.72 -6.16 -17.28
CA PRO A 182 4.29 -6.27 -17.00
C PRO A 182 3.92 -7.51 -16.18
N GLU A 183 4.58 -8.63 -16.45
CA GLU A 183 4.37 -9.87 -15.72
C GLU A 183 4.73 -9.73 -14.23
N MET A 184 5.87 -9.09 -13.94
CA MET A 184 6.31 -8.87 -12.56
C MET A 184 5.39 -7.88 -11.83
N PHE A 185 4.91 -6.86 -12.53
CA PHE A 185 3.94 -5.90 -11.98
C PHE A 185 2.66 -6.60 -11.51
N ILE A 186 2.11 -7.51 -12.35
CA ILE A 186 0.92 -8.29 -12.00
C ILE A 186 1.21 -9.21 -10.81
N LYS A 187 2.37 -9.88 -10.78
CA LYS A 187 2.79 -10.72 -9.65
C LYS A 187 2.86 -9.92 -8.34
N VAL A 188 3.39 -8.70 -8.37
CA VAL A 188 3.43 -7.81 -7.21
C VAL A 188 2.04 -7.44 -6.74
N LEU A 189 1.11 -7.10 -7.64
CA LEU A 189 -0.29 -6.82 -7.29
C LEU A 189 -0.97 -8.03 -6.62
N ILE A 190 -0.74 -9.23 -7.15
CA ILE A 190 -1.27 -10.47 -6.56
C ILE A 190 -0.69 -10.70 -5.16
N VAL A 191 0.61 -10.49 -4.98
CA VAL A 191 1.26 -10.62 -3.66
C VAL A 191 0.60 -9.68 -2.65
N PHE A 192 0.38 -8.42 -3.00
CA PHE A 192 -0.30 -7.48 -2.11
C PHE A 192 -1.74 -7.88 -1.81
N ALA A 193 -2.50 -8.33 -2.80
CA ALA A 193 -3.88 -8.78 -2.59
C ALA A 193 -3.96 -9.99 -1.64
N VAL A 194 -3.06 -10.95 -1.82
CA VAL A 194 -2.96 -12.15 -0.97
C VAL A 194 -2.53 -11.78 0.44
N GLU A 195 -1.46 -10.97 0.56
CA GLU A 195 -0.94 -10.54 1.85
C GLU A 195 -1.99 -9.75 2.63
N GLN A 196 -2.63 -8.76 2.02
CA GLN A 196 -3.66 -7.94 2.65
C GLN A 196 -4.86 -8.79 3.11
N THR A 197 -5.20 -9.84 2.35
CA THR A 197 -6.26 -10.77 2.75
C THR A 197 -5.84 -11.60 3.97
N ILE A 198 -4.60 -12.08 3.99
CA ILE A 198 -4.07 -12.88 5.11
C ILE A 198 -3.90 -12.00 6.35
N GLU A 199 -3.31 -10.81 6.19
CA GLU A 199 -3.14 -9.86 7.30
C GLU A 199 -4.49 -9.49 7.93
N GLY A 200 -5.44 -9.01 7.12
CA GLY A 200 -6.71 -8.49 7.63
C GLY A 200 -7.62 -9.57 8.21
N ARG A 201 -7.65 -10.76 7.60
CA ARG A 201 -8.58 -11.83 8.04
C ARG A 201 -8.01 -12.79 9.07
N PHE A 202 -6.69 -12.94 9.13
CA PHE A 202 -6.06 -13.95 10.01
C PHE A 202 -5.06 -13.33 10.98
N VAL A 203 -4.04 -12.59 10.47
CA VAL A 203 -2.94 -12.13 11.32
C VAL A 203 -3.42 -11.10 12.35
N SER A 204 -4.10 -10.05 11.90
CA SER A 204 -4.58 -8.98 12.79
C SER A 204 -5.59 -9.47 13.82
N PRO A 205 -6.63 -10.25 13.49
CA PRO A 205 -7.54 -10.80 14.49
C PRO A 205 -6.88 -11.77 15.48
N LEU A 206 -5.97 -12.61 15.02
CA LEU A 206 -5.28 -13.58 15.89
C LEU A 206 -4.34 -12.88 16.88
N VAL A 207 -3.55 -11.93 16.40
CA VAL A 207 -2.55 -11.25 17.24
C VAL A 207 -3.18 -10.20 18.13
N LEU A 208 -3.99 -9.30 17.59
CA LEU A 208 -4.61 -8.22 18.36
C LEU A 208 -5.74 -8.75 19.26
N GLY A 209 -6.52 -9.72 18.79
CA GLY A 209 -7.58 -10.33 19.59
C GLY A 209 -7.06 -10.98 20.85
N SER A 210 -5.96 -11.71 20.77
CA SER A 210 -5.33 -12.35 21.95
C SER A 210 -4.77 -11.33 22.94
N GLN A 211 -4.26 -10.19 22.45
CA GLN A 211 -3.69 -9.11 23.28
C GLN A 211 -4.77 -8.25 23.97
N LEU A 212 -5.94 -8.12 23.34
CA LEU A 212 -7.04 -7.31 23.84
C LEU A 212 -8.08 -8.10 24.65
N ASN A 213 -7.83 -9.38 24.92
CA ASN A 213 -8.79 -10.29 25.58
C ASN A 213 -10.16 -10.37 24.86
N ILE A 214 -10.17 -10.15 23.57
CA ILE A 214 -11.36 -10.29 22.72
C ILE A 214 -11.27 -11.63 22.00
N HIS A 215 -12.35 -12.41 22.05
CA HIS A 215 -12.35 -13.70 21.37
C HIS A 215 -12.16 -13.49 19.85
N PRO A 216 -11.20 -14.20 19.21
CA PRO A 216 -10.89 -13.98 17.78
C PRO A 216 -12.12 -14.12 16.86
N ILE A 217 -13.05 -14.99 17.19
CA ILE A 217 -14.30 -15.17 16.45
C ILE A 217 -15.15 -13.89 16.47
N THR A 218 -15.17 -13.13 17.55
CA THR A 218 -15.93 -11.89 17.67
C THR A 218 -15.39 -10.84 16.68
N ILE A 219 -14.07 -10.77 16.51
CA ILE A 219 -13.43 -9.85 15.57
C ILE A 219 -13.75 -10.26 14.13
N LEU A 220 -13.73 -11.56 13.83
CA LEU A 220 -14.07 -12.10 12.50
C LEU A 220 -15.53 -11.84 12.09
N PHE A 221 -16.46 -11.70 13.04
CA PHE A 221 -17.87 -11.42 12.76
C PHE A 221 -18.18 -9.92 12.65
N VAL A 222 -17.33 -9.05 13.19
CA VAL A 222 -17.55 -7.59 13.22
C VAL A 222 -16.86 -6.90 12.05
N LEU A 223 -15.85 -7.51 11.42
CA LEU A 223 -15.13 -7.03 10.23
C LEU A 223 -15.72 -7.59 8.94
#